data_faf6bb364ceb4917747c65ccf456530c
#
_entry.id   faf6bb364ceb4917747c65ccf456530c
#
_cell.length_a   1.000
_cell.length_b   1.000
_cell.length_c   1.000
_cell.angle_alpha   90.00
_cell.angle_beta   90.00
_cell.angle_gamma   90.00
#
_symmetry.space_group_name_H-M   'P 1'
#
loop_
_entity.id
_entity.type
_entity.pdbx_description
1 polymer ?
#
loop_
_entity_poly.entity_id
_entity_poly.type
_entity_poly.pdbx_seq_one_letter_code
_entity_poly.pdbx_strand_id
1 'polypeptide(L)'
;GDKTCENGGKIYVNPQSWSILSGVCPKDRLDKIVAAMDLAETDEGIPMCVPPYEKYDETVGRMSGMLPGVYENGGIYNHAGCFKVMADCKLGRGDNAANALKKIAPDGKFNPSSVTTTEPYVFTNCYLKHPSVDMQVGFSWQTGTSAWGLMCYYEGILGLQRGYDGLHINPALPSGWKTCEAERNYRGN
;
A
#
# COMPACT_ATOMS: atom_id res chain seq x y z
N GLY A 1 -4.38 14.26 -7.56
CA GLY A 1 -5.60 14.57 -6.88
C GLY A 1 -6.51 15.47 -7.71
N ASP A 2 -7.75 15.49 -7.37
CA ASP A 2 -8.73 16.34 -8.04
C ASP A 2 -8.67 17.77 -7.49
N LYS A 3 -8.30 18.72 -8.33
CA LYS A 3 -8.23 20.15 -7.95
C LYS A 3 -9.62 20.80 -7.95
N THR A 4 -10.57 20.24 -8.65
CA THR A 4 -11.92 20.79 -8.80
C THR A 4 -12.86 20.35 -7.69
N CYS A 5 -12.59 19.19 -7.07
CA CYS A 5 -13.37 18.68 -5.96
C CYS A 5 -12.91 19.31 -4.63
N GLU A 6 -13.73 20.16 -4.06
CA GLU A 6 -13.45 20.79 -2.76
C GLU A 6 -13.66 19.82 -1.59
N ASN A 7 -14.50 18.79 -1.78
CA ASN A 7 -15.00 17.91 -0.73
C ASN A 7 -14.06 16.73 -0.40
N GLY A 8 -13.04 16.44 -1.21
CA GLY A 8 -12.18 15.29 -0.97
C GLY A 8 -11.24 14.97 -2.14
N GLY A 9 -10.64 13.78 -2.12
CA GLY A 9 -9.88 13.23 -3.24
C GLY A 9 -8.66 14.07 -3.67
N LYS A 10 -7.99 14.74 -2.77
CA LYS A 10 -6.82 15.57 -3.11
C LYS A 10 -5.61 14.74 -3.50
N ILE A 11 -5.42 13.59 -2.82
CA ILE A 11 -4.34 12.66 -3.08
C ILE A 11 -4.94 11.26 -3.20
N TYR A 12 -4.60 10.56 -4.27
CA TYR A 12 -4.87 9.14 -4.48
C TYR A 12 -3.55 8.39 -4.47
N VAL A 13 -3.45 7.30 -3.70
CA VAL A 13 -2.20 6.57 -3.54
C VAL A 13 -1.80 5.84 -4.84
N ASN A 14 -2.76 5.27 -5.57
CA ASN A 14 -2.47 4.49 -6.76
C ASN A 14 -1.76 5.27 -7.87
N PRO A 15 -2.22 6.46 -8.31
CA PRO A 15 -1.51 7.23 -9.33
C PRO A 15 -0.08 7.59 -8.92
N GLN A 16 0.16 7.88 -7.65
CA GLN A 16 1.49 8.17 -7.14
C GLN A 16 2.39 6.93 -7.25
N SER A 17 1.96 5.82 -6.69
CA SER A 17 2.73 4.56 -6.68
C SER A 17 3.00 4.05 -8.09
N TRP A 18 1.99 4.01 -8.95
CA TRP A 18 2.12 3.49 -10.30
C TRP A 18 2.92 4.40 -11.22
N SER A 19 2.95 5.72 -11.01
CA SER A 19 3.84 6.60 -11.77
C SER A 19 5.32 6.25 -11.54
N ILE A 20 5.67 5.85 -10.32
CA ILE A 20 7.02 5.39 -9.97
C ILE A 20 7.27 3.99 -10.52
N LEU A 21 6.35 3.05 -10.28
CA LEU A 21 6.50 1.64 -10.67
C LEU A 21 6.63 1.49 -12.19
N SER A 22 5.83 2.20 -12.96
CA SER A 22 5.87 2.17 -14.43
C SER A 22 7.07 2.92 -15.02
N GLY A 23 7.73 3.79 -14.23
CA GLY A 23 8.85 4.60 -14.70
C GLY A 23 8.45 5.84 -15.50
N VAL A 24 7.15 6.17 -15.59
CA VAL A 24 6.66 7.37 -16.30
C VAL A 24 6.74 8.65 -15.48
N CYS A 25 7.12 8.54 -14.21
CA CYS A 25 7.26 9.70 -13.32
C CYS A 25 8.33 10.66 -13.85
N PRO A 26 8.00 11.91 -14.19
CA PRO A 26 8.99 12.91 -14.53
C PRO A 26 9.93 13.19 -13.34
N LYS A 27 11.24 13.29 -13.60
CA LYS A 27 12.24 13.48 -12.54
C LYS A 27 11.99 14.72 -11.69
N ASP A 28 11.55 15.80 -12.30
CA ASP A 28 11.23 17.09 -11.63
C ASP A 28 9.97 17.03 -10.76
N ARG A 29 9.19 15.94 -10.85
CA ARG A 29 7.99 15.70 -10.04
C ARG A 29 8.14 14.62 -8.98
N LEU A 30 9.24 13.87 -8.99
CA LEU A 30 9.44 12.73 -8.12
C LEU A 30 9.28 13.10 -6.63
N ASP A 31 9.93 14.17 -6.19
CA ASP A 31 9.87 14.59 -4.78
C ASP A 31 8.45 14.98 -4.35
N LYS A 32 7.67 15.59 -5.24
CA LYS A 32 6.27 15.94 -4.97
C LYS A 32 5.38 14.70 -4.89
N ILE A 33 5.65 13.71 -5.71
CA ILE A 33 4.92 12.42 -5.70
C ILE A 33 5.24 11.65 -4.43
N VAL A 34 6.50 11.59 -4.05
CA VAL A 34 6.95 10.96 -2.80
C VAL A 34 6.29 11.64 -1.59
N ALA A 35 6.36 12.97 -1.53
CA ALA A 35 5.72 13.74 -0.46
C ALA A 35 4.19 13.50 -0.39
N ALA A 36 3.52 13.35 -1.54
CA ALA A 36 2.10 13.03 -1.59
C ALA A 36 1.81 11.60 -1.08
N MET A 37 2.65 10.62 -1.41
CA MET A 37 2.53 9.26 -0.87
C MET A 37 2.72 9.24 0.64
N ASP A 38 3.72 9.96 1.15
CA ASP A 38 4.02 10.02 2.59
C ASP A 38 2.89 10.73 3.36
N LEU A 39 2.35 11.80 2.79
CA LEU A 39 1.21 12.52 3.38
C LEU A 39 -0.07 11.65 3.43
N ALA A 40 -0.23 10.72 2.52
CA ALA A 40 -1.36 9.80 2.52
C ALA A 40 -1.22 8.68 3.57
N GLU A 41 -0.01 8.35 4.00
CA GLU A 41 0.21 7.29 4.99
C GLU A 41 -0.16 7.75 6.40
N THR A 42 -0.93 6.93 7.11
CA THR A 42 -1.32 7.13 8.52
C THR A 42 -0.66 6.08 9.42
N ASP A 43 -0.83 6.22 10.73
CA ASP A 43 -0.34 5.22 11.69
C ASP A 43 -1.04 3.87 11.52
N GLU A 44 -2.30 3.86 11.07
CA GLU A 44 -3.08 2.64 10.85
C GLU A 44 -2.82 1.99 9.48
N GLY A 45 -2.31 2.72 8.51
CA GLY A 45 -2.05 2.20 7.18
C GLY A 45 -2.19 3.24 6.07
N ILE A 46 -2.53 2.77 4.88
CA ILE A 46 -2.48 3.58 3.66
C ILE A 46 -3.90 3.72 3.08
N PRO A 47 -4.56 4.88 3.30
CA PRO A 47 -5.84 5.18 2.68
C PRO A 47 -5.77 5.23 1.15
N MET A 48 -6.82 4.79 0.48
CA MET A 48 -6.91 4.86 -0.98
C MET A 48 -6.85 6.30 -1.49
N CYS A 49 -7.52 7.22 -0.80
CA CYS A 49 -7.44 8.67 -1.06
C CYS A 49 -7.53 9.48 0.23
N VAL A 50 -6.99 10.69 0.20
CA VAL A 50 -7.05 11.66 1.30
C VAL A 50 -7.28 13.08 0.80
N PRO A 51 -8.13 13.86 1.50
CA PRO A 51 -9.14 13.36 2.43
C PRO A 51 -10.21 12.56 1.68
N PRO A 52 -11.02 11.73 2.35
CA PRO A 52 -12.15 11.07 1.73
C PRO A 52 -13.19 12.11 1.26
N TYR A 53 -14.08 11.70 0.37
CA TYR A 53 -15.20 12.53 -0.05
C TYR A 53 -16.29 12.51 1.00
N GLU A 54 -16.72 13.69 1.43
CA GLU A 54 -17.77 13.85 2.44
C GLU A 54 -19.19 13.83 1.84
N LYS A 55 -19.30 14.09 0.53
CA LYS A 55 -20.56 14.18 -0.18
C LYS A 55 -20.47 13.53 -1.54
N TYR A 56 -21.59 13.01 -2.02
CA TYR A 56 -21.70 12.53 -3.38
C TYR A 56 -21.40 13.63 -4.38
N ASP A 57 -20.55 13.31 -5.33
CA ASP A 57 -20.18 14.17 -6.47
C ASP A 57 -20.40 13.37 -7.75
N GLU A 58 -21.31 13.83 -8.60
CA GLU A 58 -21.67 13.16 -9.83
C GLU A 58 -20.49 13.01 -10.80
N THR A 59 -19.55 13.96 -10.79
CA THR A 59 -18.36 13.92 -11.64
C THR A 59 -17.34 12.88 -11.19
N VAL A 60 -17.34 12.51 -9.93
CA VAL A 60 -16.54 11.45 -9.32
C VAL A 60 -17.27 10.11 -9.38
N GLY A 61 -18.57 10.12 -9.26
CA GLY A 61 -19.43 8.96 -9.32
C GLY A 61 -19.39 8.09 -8.05
N ARG A 62 -19.53 6.76 -8.23
CA ARG A 62 -19.73 5.78 -7.16
C ARG A 62 -18.83 5.96 -5.95
N MET A 63 -17.55 6.25 -6.15
CA MET A 63 -16.59 6.35 -5.05
C MET A 63 -17.01 7.41 -4.02
N SER A 64 -17.41 8.59 -4.49
CA SER A 64 -17.88 9.67 -3.61
C SER A 64 -19.22 9.40 -2.91
N GLY A 65 -19.96 8.40 -3.37
CA GLY A 65 -21.20 7.94 -2.76
C GLY A 65 -21.02 6.93 -1.63
N MET A 66 -19.80 6.44 -1.41
CA MET A 66 -19.46 5.61 -0.25
C MET A 66 -19.28 6.49 0.97
N LEU A 67 -19.52 5.95 2.17
CA LEU A 67 -19.23 6.67 3.41
C LEU A 67 -17.73 7.00 3.49
N PRO A 68 -17.35 8.18 4.04
CA PRO A 68 -15.96 8.53 4.27
C PRO A 68 -15.22 7.45 5.08
N GLY A 69 -14.03 7.06 4.62
CA GLY A 69 -13.24 6.00 5.23
C GLY A 69 -13.66 4.57 4.87
N VAL A 70 -14.60 4.40 3.93
CA VAL A 70 -15.09 3.09 3.53
C VAL A 70 -14.61 2.75 2.11
N TYR A 71 -13.99 1.57 1.95
CA TYR A 71 -13.45 1.05 0.69
C TYR A 71 -12.60 2.10 -0.05
N GLU A 72 -12.93 2.37 -1.33
CA GLU A 72 -12.18 3.30 -2.16
C GLU A 72 -12.30 4.75 -1.70
N ASN A 73 -13.31 5.09 -0.90
CA ASN A 73 -13.47 6.43 -0.34
C ASN A 73 -12.67 6.63 0.96
N GLY A 74 -11.38 6.44 0.89
CA GLY A 74 -10.45 6.72 2.00
C GLY A 74 -10.31 5.58 3.01
N GLY A 75 -10.84 4.38 2.74
CA GLY A 75 -10.53 3.18 3.53
C GLY A 75 -9.03 2.85 3.48
N ILE A 76 -8.52 2.23 4.53
CA ILE A 76 -7.13 1.71 4.58
C ILE A 76 -7.04 0.55 3.60
N TYR A 77 -6.52 0.81 2.40
CA TYR A 77 -6.63 -0.11 1.28
C TYR A 77 -5.34 -0.90 1.10
N ASN A 78 -5.24 -2.04 1.77
CA ASN A 78 -4.03 -2.84 1.87
C ASN A 78 -3.49 -3.31 0.51
N HIS A 79 -4.37 -3.67 -0.43
CA HIS A 79 -3.95 -4.02 -1.79
C HIS A 79 -3.24 -2.85 -2.49
N ALA A 80 -3.81 -1.64 -2.40
CA ALA A 80 -3.18 -0.43 -2.93
C ALA A 80 -1.92 -0.04 -2.13
N GLY A 81 -1.92 -0.30 -0.83
CA GLY A 81 -0.76 -0.11 0.04
C GLY A 81 0.45 -0.90 -0.41
N CYS A 82 0.25 -2.13 -0.93
CA CYS A 82 1.34 -2.93 -1.49
C CYS A 82 2.02 -2.23 -2.68
N PHE A 83 1.28 -1.48 -3.50
CA PHE A 83 1.87 -0.71 -4.60
C PHE A 83 2.78 0.40 -4.09
N LYS A 84 2.39 1.05 -2.98
CA LYS A 84 3.25 2.03 -2.31
C LYS A 84 4.52 1.38 -1.77
N VAL A 85 4.42 0.22 -1.12
CA VAL A 85 5.59 -0.53 -0.62
C VAL A 85 6.56 -0.81 -1.76
N MET A 86 6.07 -1.32 -2.89
CA MET A 86 6.92 -1.59 -4.07
C MET A 86 7.53 -0.32 -4.66
N ALA A 87 6.79 0.80 -4.66
CA ALA A 87 7.31 2.09 -5.11
C ALA A 87 8.43 2.60 -4.19
N ASP A 88 8.26 2.48 -2.88
CA ASP A 88 9.30 2.81 -1.89
C ASP A 88 10.55 1.92 -2.09
N CYS A 89 10.36 0.61 -2.29
CA CYS A 89 11.48 -0.30 -2.60
C CYS A 89 12.22 0.12 -3.87
N LYS A 90 11.49 0.46 -4.93
CA LYS A 90 12.10 0.92 -6.20
C LYS A 90 12.92 2.20 -6.05
N LEU A 91 12.58 3.03 -5.08
CA LEU A 91 13.30 4.27 -4.73
C LEU A 91 14.40 4.05 -3.68
N GLY A 92 14.62 2.83 -3.20
CA GLY A 92 15.60 2.52 -2.16
C GLY A 92 15.19 2.99 -0.75
N ARG A 93 13.89 3.26 -0.53
CA ARG A 93 13.32 3.74 0.75
C ARG A 93 12.93 2.56 1.64
N GLY A 94 13.92 1.75 2.04
CA GLY A 94 13.70 0.48 2.74
C GLY A 94 12.96 0.62 4.07
N ASP A 95 13.26 1.64 4.87
CA ASP A 95 12.56 1.88 6.14
C ASP A 95 11.08 2.21 5.93
N ASN A 96 10.75 3.06 4.94
CA ASN A 96 9.37 3.39 4.59
C ASN A 96 8.64 2.14 4.08
N ALA A 97 9.26 1.37 3.19
CA ALA A 97 8.69 0.14 2.65
C ALA A 97 8.38 -0.88 3.75
N ALA A 98 9.34 -1.14 4.64
CA ALA A 98 9.17 -2.09 5.74
C ALA A 98 8.11 -1.62 6.75
N ASN A 99 8.06 -0.33 7.07
CA ASN A 99 7.05 0.23 7.96
C ASN A 99 5.65 0.11 7.37
N ALA A 100 5.49 0.45 6.09
CA ALA A 100 4.22 0.30 5.38
C ALA A 100 3.78 -1.17 5.30
N LEU A 101 4.70 -2.11 4.99
CA LEU A 101 4.39 -3.53 4.90
C LEU A 101 3.94 -4.11 6.25
N LYS A 102 4.52 -3.67 7.38
CA LYS A 102 4.08 -4.08 8.72
C LYS A 102 2.63 -3.72 9.01
N LYS A 103 2.15 -2.59 8.51
CA LYS A 103 0.75 -2.15 8.66
C LYS A 103 -0.22 -2.97 7.80
N ILE A 104 0.27 -3.60 6.72
CA ILE A 104 -0.50 -4.43 5.79
C ILE A 104 -0.49 -5.90 6.20
N ALA A 105 0.64 -6.37 6.72
CA ALA A 105 0.82 -7.77 7.09
C ALA A 105 -0.19 -8.20 8.18
N PRO A 106 -0.65 -9.47 8.15
CA PRO A 106 -1.55 -10.01 9.17
C PRO A 106 -0.77 -10.27 10.47
N ASP A 107 -0.33 -9.19 11.10
CA ASP A 107 0.45 -9.18 12.33
C ASP A 107 -0.46 -8.80 13.50
N GLY A 108 -0.55 -9.69 14.48
CA GLY A 108 -1.36 -9.47 15.69
C GLY A 108 -0.96 -8.25 16.52
N LYS A 109 0.19 -7.66 16.26
CA LYS A 109 0.64 -6.44 16.93
C LYS A 109 0.05 -5.18 16.29
N PHE A 110 0.07 -5.07 14.96
CA PHE A 110 -0.41 -3.90 14.23
C PHE A 110 -1.90 -4.01 13.90
N ASN A 111 -2.35 -5.20 13.53
CA ASN A 111 -3.72 -5.46 13.06
C ASN A 111 -4.34 -6.63 13.83
N PRO A 112 -4.54 -6.51 15.15
CA PRO A 112 -5.04 -7.62 15.96
C PRO A 112 -6.48 -7.99 15.55
N SER A 113 -6.75 -9.28 15.43
CA SER A 113 -8.06 -9.81 15.05
C SER A 113 -9.19 -9.36 15.99
N SER A 114 -8.89 -9.03 17.23
CA SER A 114 -9.87 -8.48 18.19
C SER A 114 -10.39 -7.09 17.78
N VAL A 115 -9.63 -6.35 16.98
CA VAL A 115 -10.01 -5.02 16.46
C VAL A 115 -10.53 -5.16 15.03
N THR A 116 -9.75 -5.82 14.18
CA THR A 116 -10.04 -5.90 12.74
C THR A 116 -11.13 -6.88 12.38
N THR A 117 -11.49 -7.79 13.26
CA THR A 117 -12.43 -8.91 13.01
C THR A 117 -12.02 -9.85 11.86
N THR A 118 -10.74 -9.77 11.47
CA THR A 118 -10.13 -10.63 10.47
C THR A 118 -9.67 -11.94 11.11
N GLU A 119 -9.69 -13.00 10.33
CA GLU A 119 -9.07 -14.26 10.71
C GLU A 119 -7.56 -14.08 10.91
N PRO A 120 -6.95 -14.73 11.92
CA PRO A 120 -5.51 -14.68 12.13
C PRO A 120 -4.73 -15.11 10.87
N TYR A 121 -3.64 -14.41 10.59
CA TYR A 121 -2.72 -14.69 9.47
C TYR A 121 -3.31 -14.52 8.06
N VAL A 122 -4.48 -13.88 7.92
CA VAL A 122 -5.11 -13.60 6.63
C VAL A 122 -4.86 -12.16 6.22
N PHE A 123 -4.31 -11.97 5.02
CA PHE A 123 -4.24 -10.65 4.40
C PHE A 123 -5.63 -10.16 4.03
N THR A 124 -5.90 -8.90 4.32
CA THR A 124 -7.18 -8.26 4.01
C THR A 124 -7.06 -7.36 2.78
N ASN A 125 -8.18 -7.11 2.12
CA ASN A 125 -8.24 -6.13 1.05
C ASN A 125 -8.15 -4.71 1.61
N CYS A 126 -8.95 -4.41 2.61
CA CYS A 126 -8.98 -3.10 3.27
C CYS A 126 -9.51 -3.19 4.70
N TYR A 127 -9.17 -2.18 5.50
CA TYR A 127 -9.84 -1.88 6.76
C TYR A 127 -10.71 -0.64 6.58
N LEU A 128 -11.89 -0.65 7.21
CA LEU A 128 -12.84 0.45 7.16
C LEU A 128 -12.48 1.48 8.23
N LYS A 129 -12.41 2.75 7.86
CA LYS A 129 -12.04 3.85 8.75
C LYS A 129 -13.25 4.80 8.95
N HIS A 130 -14.36 4.26 9.35
CA HIS A 130 -15.57 5.02 9.66
C HIS A 130 -15.97 4.81 11.13
N PRO A 131 -16.46 5.82 11.87
CA PRO A 131 -16.72 5.72 13.31
C PRO A 131 -17.61 4.54 13.74
N SER A 132 -18.51 4.08 12.86
CA SER A 132 -19.37 2.92 13.17
C SER A 132 -18.72 1.55 12.99
N VAL A 133 -17.58 1.47 12.29
CA VAL A 133 -16.91 0.21 11.92
C VAL A 133 -15.38 0.36 11.91
N ASP A 134 -14.87 1.19 12.80
CA ASP A 134 -13.46 1.59 12.79
C ASP A 134 -12.50 0.39 12.82
N MET A 135 -11.59 0.37 11.84
CA MET A 135 -10.60 -0.68 11.59
C MET A 135 -11.15 -2.09 11.35
N GLN A 136 -12.45 -2.28 11.21
CA GLN A 136 -12.98 -3.58 10.82
C GLN A 136 -12.63 -3.93 9.38
N VAL A 137 -12.49 -5.23 9.11
CA VAL A 137 -12.19 -5.72 7.76
C VAL A 137 -13.33 -5.44 6.78
N GLY A 138 -12.99 -4.92 5.60
CA GLY A 138 -13.93 -4.82 4.49
C GLY A 138 -14.07 -6.15 3.75
N PHE A 139 -12.94 -6.72 3.31
CA PHE A 139 -12.87 -8.06 2.69
C PHE A 139 -11.58 -8.76 3.16
N SER A 140 -11.67 -10.01 3.60
CA SER A 140 -10.52 -10.81 4.00
C SER A 140 -9.94 -11.62 2.83
N TRP A 141 -10.58 -12.68 2.40
CA TRP A 141 -10.03 -13.62 1.42
C TRP A 141 -10.04 -13.14 -0.04
N GLN A 142 -10.98 -12.29 -0.40
CA GLN A 142 -11.16 -11.82 -1.79
C GLN A 142 -10.27 -10.60 -2.07
N THR A 143 -8.96 -10.84 -2.21
CA THR A 143 -8.00 -9.75 -2.39
C THR A 143 -6.73 -10.20 -3.09
N GLY A 144 -6.10 -9.29 -3.83
CA GLY A 144 -4.75 -9.46 -4.33
C GLY A 144 -3.66 -9.13 -3.30
N THR A 145 -4.03 -8.69 -2.09
CA THR A 145 -3.07 -8.23 -1.07
C THR A 145 -2.07 -9.32 -0.69
N SER A 146 -2.49 -10.59 -0.56
CA SER A 146 -1.59 -11.68 -0.17
C SER A 146 -0.49 -11.94 -1.20
N ALA A 147 -0.84 -11.98 -2.48
CA ALA A 147 0.14 -12.15 -3.56
C ALA A 147 1.08 -10.94 -3.66
N TRP A 148 0.53 -9.73 -3.59
CA TRP A 148 1.32 -8.50 -3.60
C TRP A 148 2.16 -8.33 -2.33
N GLY A 149 1.67 -8.71 -1.16
CA GLY A 149 2.43 -8.71 0.09
C GLY A 149 3.64 -9.63 0.00
N LEU A 150 3.48 -10.82 -0.58
CA LEU A 150 4.58 -11.73 -0.86
C LEU A 150 5.60 -11.11 -1.83
N MET A 151 5.13 -10.47 -2.91
CA MET A 151 5.99 -9.75 -3.85
C MET A 151 6.72 -8.58 -3.17
N CYS A 152 6.04 -7.80 -2.32
CA CYS A 152 6.66 -6.73 -1.54
C CYS A 152 7.81 -7.24 -0.69
N TYR A 153 7.65 -8.41 -0.08
CA TYR A 153 8.69 -9.00 0.74
C TYR A 153 9.86 -9.50 -0.13
N TYR A 154 9.60 -10.41 -1.08
CA TYR A 154 10.67 -11.04 -1.85
C TYR A 154 11.26 -10.15 -2.93
N GLU A 155 10.43 -9.54 -3.76
CA GLU A 155 10.89 -8.77 -4.93
C GLU A 155 11.14 -7.30 -4.60
N GLY A 156 10.48 -6.79 -3.54
CA GLY A 156 10.68 -5.44 -3.03
C GLY A 156 11.81 -5.36 -2.01
N ILE A 157 11.54 -5.73 -0.75
CA ILE A 157 12.48 -5.53 0.37
C ILE A 157 13.75 -6.37 0.19
N LEU A 158 13.63 -7.68 -0.08
CA LEU A 158 14.78 -8.54 -0.32
C LEU A 158 15.39 -8.34 -1.72
N GLY A 159 14.66 -7.72 -2.64
CA GLY A 159 15.12 -7.39 -3.97
C GLY A 159 15.44 -8.58 -4.88
N LEU A 160 14.84 -9.75 -4.63
CA LEU A 160 15.07 -10.97 -5.39
C LEU A 160 14.13 -11.03 -6.60
N GLN A 161 14.49 -10.35 -7.68
CA GLN A 161 13.67 -10.17 -8.86
C GLN A 161 14.04 -11.16 -9.97
N ARG A 162 13.03 -11.74 -10.61
CA ARG A 162 13.21 -12.67 -11.72
C ARG A 162 13.31 -11.91 -13.03
N GLY A 163 14.39 -12.12 -13.77
CA GLY A 163 14.57 -11.62 -15.13
C GLY A 163 14.68 -12.74 -16.16
N TYR A 164 14.59 -12.41 -17.43
CA TYR A 164 14.83 -13.36 -18.52
C TYR A 164 16.31 -13.78 -18.59
N ASP A 165 17.19 -12.90 -18.24
CA ASP A 165 18.65 -13.03 -18.24
C ASP A 165 19.23 -13.60 -16.94
N GLY A 166 18.42 -13.64 -15.86
CA GLY A 166 18.89 -14.19 -14.58
C GLY A 166 18.07 -13.74 -13.39
N LEU A 167 18.63 -13.96 -12.20
CA LEU A 167 18.13 -13.43 -10.95
C LEU A 167 18.79 -12.09 -10.67
N HIS A 168 17.99 -11.03 -10.58
CA HIS A 168 18.45 -9.70 -10.21
C HIS A 168 18.34 -9.54 -8.70
N ILE A 169 19.39 -9.03 -8.07
CA ILE A 169 19.43 -8.78 -6.62
C ILE A 169 19.59 -7.27 -6.40
N ASN A 170 18.53 -6.64 -5.95
CA ASN A 170 18.49 -5.20 -5.69
C ASN A 170 17.68 -4.91 -4.42
N PRO A 171 18.25 -5.17 -3.22
CA PRO A 171 17.52 -5.06 -1.97
C PRO A 171 17.26 -3.61 -1.56
N ALA A 172 16.10 -3.40 -0.93
CA ALA A 172 15.72 -2.17 -0.23
C ALA A 172 15.54 -2.48 1.27
N LEU A 173 16.62 -2.88 1.92
CA LEU A 173 16.57 -3.33 3.31
C LEU A 173 16.34 -2.16 4.27
N PRO A 174 15.59 -2.38 5.36
CA PRO A 174 15.49 -1.41 6.45
C PRO A 174 16.87 -1.14 7.07
N SER A 175 17.12 0.10 7.44
CA SER A 175 18.42 0.54 8.00
C SER A 175 18.81 -0.20 9.30
N GLY A 176 17.83 -0.68 10.06
CA GLY A 176 18.05 -1.46 11.27
C GLY A 176 18.50 -2.92 11.03
N TRP A 177 18.44 -3.43 9.80
CA TRP A 177 18.89 -4.78 9.48
C TRP A 177 20.39 -4.79 9.16
N LYS A 178 21.17 -5.48 9.98
CA LYS A 178 22.61 -5.60 9.79
C LYS A 178 22.99 -6.68 8.79
N THR A 179 22.19 -7.73 8.73
CA THR A 179 22.39 -8.89 7.84
C THR A 179 21.04 -9.38 7.37
N CYS A 180 21.01 -9.95 6.19
CA CYS A 180 19.88 -10.64 5.63
C CYS A 180 20.35 -11.87 4.87
N GLU A 181 19.77 -13.01 5.15
CA GLU A 181 20.00 -14.24 4.40
C GLU A 181 18.69 -14.68 3.76
N ALA A 182 18.74 -15.07 2.50
CA ALA A 182 17.59 -15.58 1.78
C ALA A 182 17.96 -16.79 0.95
N GLU A 183 17.14 -17.81 1.01
CA GLU A 183 17.24 -18.99 0.14
C GLU A 183 16.07 -18.98 -0.83
N ARG A 184 16.36 -19.13 -2.10
CA ARG A 184 15.35 -19.16 -3.15
C ARG A 184 15.73 -20.13 -4.25
N ASN A 185 14.88 -21.10 -4.51
CA ASN A 185 15.02 -21.94 -5.70
C ASN A 185 14.68 -21.08 -6.94
N TYR A 186 15.63 -21.02 -7.88
CA TYR A 186 15.47 -20.30 -9.14
C TYR A 186 15.91 -21.19 -10.30
N ARG A 187 14.97 -21.54 -11.19
CA ARG A 187 15.20 -22.39 -12.38
C ARG A 187 15.88 -23.73 -12.07
N GLY A 188 15.58 -24.32 -10.92
CA GLY A 188 16.11 -25.62 -10.51
C GLY A 188 17.48 -25.58 -9.82
N ASN A 189 17.99 -24.40 -9.52
CA ASN A 189 19.20 -24.16 -8.74
C ASN A 189 18.87 -23.50 -7.42
#